data_7318c9d18a7e02ec86d4101e528d6438
#
_entry.id   7318c9d18a7e02ec86d4101e528d6438
#
_cell.length_a   1.000
_cell.length_b   1.000
_cell.length_c   1.000
_cell.angle_alpha   90.00
_cell.angle_beta   90.00
_cell.angle_gamma   90.00
#
_symmetry.space_group_name_H-M   'P 1'
#
loop_
_entity.id
_entity.type
_entity.pdbx_description
1 polymer ?
#
loop_
_entity_poly.entity_id
_entity_poly.type
_entity_poly.pdbx_seq_one_letter_code
_entity_poly.pdbx_strand_id
1 'polypeptide(L)'
;MRMRLYLGVAIAAMLPALPAEARGRWTEAQARAWYDRQPWLVGSNYTPASAINQLEMWQAETWDPRRIDHELGLAQGIGMNTMRVFLHDQLWVQDPAGFQRRIDQYLTIAKAHGIRPLFVLFDSCWDPDPKLGPQHPPIPGVHNSGWVQGPGMAGLRDRANWPKYRTYVQGVIGAFKDDPRILGWDLWNEPDNGADQYKGQEGKEPLVRAMLAQVFDWARAAEPSQPLTSGVWQGNDWTPGGKGSAMDRLQLAQSDVITFHDYSWPETFERRVKQLQGYNRPILCTEYMARGNGSTFDGSLPIAKRYNVAMMNWGFVDGRTQTRLPWDSWKRPYVLEEPTIWFHEVFRGDGTPYRQAETDLIRRLATAPKGVVPAVR
;
A
#
# COMPACT_ATOMS: atom_id res chain seq x y z
N MET A 1 -33.33 -15.05 -73.01
CA MET A 1 -32.85 -15.86 -71.88
C MET A 1 -32.34 -14.90 -70.78
N ARG A 2 -33.17 -14.65 -69.73
CA ARG A 2 -32.81 -13.66 -68.69
C ARG A 2 -32.34 -14.45 -67.44
N MET A 3 -31.04 -14.31 -67.11
CA MET A 3 -30.40 -14.92 -66.00
C MET A 3 -30.66 -14.08 -64.74
N ARG A 4 -31.34 -14.63 -63.74
CA ARG A 4 -31.58 -14.00 -62.43
C ARG A 4 -30.40 -14.36 -61.48
N LEU A 5 -29.61 -13.35 -61.10
CA LEU A 5 -28.64 -13.48 -60.02
C LEU A 5 -29.37 -13.43 -58.67
N TYR A 6 -29.23 -14.48 -57.85
CA TYR A 6 -29.60 -14.50 -56.47
C TYR A 6 -28.41 -14.02 -55.62
N LEU A 7 -28.56 -12.85 -55.00
CA LEU A 7 -27.61 -12.39 -53.95
C LEU A 7 -27.98 -13.08 -52.63
N GLY A 8 -27.18 -14.00 -52.19
CA GLY A 8 -27.29 -14.56 -50.84
C GLY A 8 -26.69 -13.63 -49.80
N VAL A 9 -27.50 -13.07 -48.89
CA VAL A 9 -27.04 -12.33 -47.73
C VAL A 9 -26.67 -13.31 -46.64
N ALA A 10 -25.40 -13.44 -46.35
CA ALA A 10 -24.91 -14.22 -45.19
C ALA A 10 -25.10 -13.37 -43.91
N ILE A 11 -26.05 -13.74 -43.08
CA ILE A 11 -26.21 -13.17 -41.73
C ILE A 11 -25.18 -13.84 -40.83
N ALA A 12 -24.12 -13.13 -40.50
CA ALA A 12 -23.19 -13.55 -39.44
C ALA A 12 -23.89 -13.39 -38.08
N ALA A 13 -24.24 -14.51 -37.46
CA ALA A 13 -24.74 -14.51 -36.11
C ALA A 13 -23.61 -14.10 -35.14
N MET A 14 -23.67 -12.90 -34.58
CA MET A 14 -22.85 -12.50 -33.45
C MET A 14 -23.29 -13.31 -32.23
N LEU A 15 -22.54 -14.33 -31.84
CA LEU A 15 -22.66 -14.97 -30.56
C LEU A 15 -22.35 -13.94 -29.47
N PRO A 16 -23.21 -13.78 -28.44
CA PRO A 16 -22.89 -12.94 -27.30
C PRO A 16 -21.62 -13.52 -26.63
N ALA A 17 -20.59 -12.67 -26.47
CA ALA A 17 -19.44 -13.03 -25.69
C ALA A 17 -19.92 -13.33 -24.26
N LEU A 18 -19.68 -14.53 -23.78
CA LEU A 18 -19.90 -14.87 -22.38
C LEU A 18 -19.06 -13.90 -21.54
N PRO A 19 -19.58 -13.35 -20.43
CA PRO A 19 -18.75 -12.55 -19.55
C PRO A 19 -17.54 -13.37 -19.12
N ALA A 20 -16.36 -12.83 -19.31
CA ALA A 20 -15.13 -13.46 -18.84
C ALA A 20 -15.27 -13.73 -17.33
N GLU A 21 -15.07 -14.98 -16.94
CA GLU A 21 -15.15 -15.37 -15.54
C GLU A 21 -14.01 -14.62 -14.80
N ALA A 22 -14.34 -13.86 -13.74
CA ALA A 22 -13.35 -13.08 -13.00
C ALA A 22 -12.22 -14.00 -12.53
N ARG A 23 -10.96 -13.54 -12.66
CA ARG A 23 -9.83 -14.37 -12.24
C ARG A 23 -9.96 -14.79 -10.78
N GLY A 24 -9.69 -16.04 -10.47
CA GLY A 24 -9.63 -16.53 -9.10
C GLY A 24 -8.42 -15.97 -8.32
N ARG A 25 -8.37 -16.24 -7.02
CA ARG A 25 -7.15 -16.07 -6.21
C ARG A 25 -6.01 -16.87 -6.86
N TRP A 26 -4.81 -16.30 -6.90
CA TRP A 26 -3.64 -17.04 -7.38
C TRP A 26 -3.43 -18.32 -6.56
N THR A 27 -3.00 -19.38 -7.23
CA THR A 27 -2.46 -20.56 -6.56
C THR A 27 -1.17 -20.20 -5.82
N GLU A 28 -0.76 -21.03 -4.88
CA GLU A 28 0.53 -20.87 -4.20
C GLU A 28 1.71 -20.87 -5.18
N ALA A 29 1.63 -21.75 -6.20
CA ALA A 29 2.65 -21.83 -7.25
C ALA A 29 2.75 -20.56 -8.09
N GLN A 30 1.62 -19.94 -8.46
CA GLN A 30 1.59 -18.67 -9.18
C GLN A 30 2.19 -17.55 -8.35
N ALA A 31 1.81 -17.45 -7.06
CA ALA A 31 2.31 -16.44 -6.15
C ALA A 31 3.84 -16.58 -5.95
N ARG A 32 4.35 -17.81 -5.73
CA ARG A 32 5.78 -18.07 -5.62
C ARG A 32 6.51 -17.74 -6.90
N ALA A 33 6.03 -18.18 -8.06
CA ALA A 33 6.65 -17.90 -9.35
C ALA A 33 6.72 -16.40 -9.65
N TRP A 34 5.72 -15.62 -9.22
CA TRP A 34 5.78 -14.17 -9.31
C TRP A 34 6.88 -13.58 -8.41
N TYR A 35 6.98 -14.04 -7.13
CA TYR A 35 7.93 -13.51 -6.16
C TYR A 35 9.37 -13.91 -6.46
N ASP A 36 9.59 -15.08 -7.01
CA ASP A 36 10.92 -15.58 -7.37
C ASP A 36 11.58 -14.73 -8.46
N ARG A 37 10.78 -14.11 -9.32
CA ARG A 37 11.25 -13.16 -10.35
C ARG A 37 11.62 -11.79 -9.79
N GLN A 38 11.25 -11.47 -8.54
CA GLN A 38 11.58 -10.19 -7.94
C GLN A 38 12.99 -10.21 -7.32
N PRO A 39 13.74 -9.10 -7.29
CA PRO A 39 14.84 -8.95 -6.34
C PRO A 39 14.31 -9.07 -4.91
N TRP A 40 15.19 -9.06 -3.91
CA TRP A 40 14.69 -8.83 -2.56
C TRP A 40 14.08 -7.43 -2.48
N LEU A 41 12.79 -7.36 -2.17
CA LEU A 41 12.04 -6.11 -2.15
C LEU A 41 12.29 -5.38 -0.84
N VAL A 42 12.78 -4.16 -0.93
CA VAL A 42 12.96 -3.25 0.21
C VAL A 42 12.57 -1.84 -0.20
N GLY A 43 11.84 -1.16 0.64
CA GLY A 43 11.32 0.16 0.35
C GLY A 43 10.65 0.81 1.55
N SER A 44 9.77 1.76 1.28
CA SER A 44 9.04 2.54 2.28
C SER A 44 7.60 2.77 1.87
N ASN A 45 6.74 3.08 2.83
CA ASN A 45 5.50 3.79 2.56
C ASN A 45 5.86 5.23 2.17
N TYR A 46 5.24 5.72 1.11
CA TYR A 46 5.65 6.96 0.48
C TYR A 46 4.50 7.94 0.31
N THR A 47 4.69 9.11 0.85
CA THR A 47 3.99 10.36 0.56
C THR A 47 5.06 11.44 0.45
N PRO A 48 5.08 12.28 -0.60
CA PRO A 48 6.11 13.31 -0.72
C PRO A 48 6.07 14.27 0.46
N ALA A 49 7.22 14.74 0.91
CA ALA A 49 7.36 15.64 2.07
C ALA A 49 6.51 16.92 1.96
N SER A 50 6.13 17.30 0.73
CA SER A 50 5.24 18.44 0.45
C SER A 50 3.76 18.15 0.68
N ALA A 51 3.33 16.89 0.85
CA ALA A 51 1.94 16.52 1.04
C ALA A 51 1.67 16.01 2.46
N ILE A 52 0.51 16.37 3.01
CA ILE A 52 0.07 15.95 4.34
C ILE A 52 -0.69 14.61 4.31
N ASN A 53 -1.26 14.27 3.14
CA ASN A 53 -2.04 13.06 2.94
C ASN A 53 -2.11 12.70 1.44
N GLN A 54 -2.79 11.60 1.14
CA GLN A 54 -2.97 11.10 -0.19
C GLN A 54 -3.80 12.03 -1.09
N LEU A 55 -4.71 12.85 -0.56
CA LEU A 55 -5.43 13.84 -1.36
C LEU A 55 -4.48 14.95 -1.83
N GLU A 56 -3.70 15.52 -0.93
CA GLU A 56 -2.72 16.57 -1.29
C GLU A 56 -1.64 16.03 -2.23
N MET A 57 -1.22 14.78 -2.07
CA MET A 57 -0.26 14.15 -2.99
C MET A 57 -0.78 14.11 -4.43
N TRP A 58 -2.08 13.82 -4.63
CA TRP A 58 -2.58 13.46 -5.95
C TRP A 58 -3.50 14.49 -6.61
N GLN A 59 -3.95 15.55 -5.93
CA GLN A 59 -4.72 16.62 -6.55
C GLN A 59 -3.90 17.40 -7.59
N ALA A 60 -4.54 17.92 -8.64
CA ALA A 60 -3.86 18.61 -9.74
C ALA A 60 -3.11 19.86 -9.25
N GLU A 61 -3.69 20.58 -8.32
CA GLU A 61 -3.19 21.84 -7.76
C GLU A 61 -1.94 21.68 -6.91
N THR A 62 -1.75 20.49 -6.34
CA THR A 62 -0.66 20.18 -5.39
C THR A 62 0.28 19.10 -5.92
N TRP A 63 0.06 18.60 -7.13
CA TRP A 63 0.91 17.60 -7.78
C TRP A 63 2.34 18.12 -8.00
N ASP A 64 3.32 17.49 -7.35
CA ASP A 64 4.73 17.89 -7.40
C ASP A 64 5.64 16.77 -7.92
N PRO A 65 5.72 16.59 -9.26
CA PRO A 65 6.55 15.54 -9.84
C PRO A 65 8.06 15.77 -9.64
N ARG A 66 8.51 17.01 -9.40
CA ARG A 66 9.93 17.28 -9.12
C ARG A 66 10.33 16.80 -7.73
N ARG A 67 9.46 17.03 -6.74
CA ARG A 67 9.67 16.51 -5.38
C ARG A 67 9.68 14.98 -5.39
N ILE A 68 8.73 14.37 -6.08
CA ILE A 68 8.64 12.91 -6.22
C ILE A 68 9.93 12.35 -6.87
N ASP A 69 10.40 12.95 -7.95
CA ASP A 69 11.64 12.53 -8.63
C ASP A 69 12.85 12.62 -7.71
N HIS A 70 13.02 13.75 -7.00
CA HIS A 70 14.09 13.93 -6.04
C HIS A 70 14.07 12.87 -4.93
N GLU A 71 12.92 12.65 -4.31
CA GLU A 71 12.79 11.74 -3.17
C GLU A 71 12.95 10.27 -3.59
N LEU A 72 12.42 9.87 -4.77
CA LEU A 72 12.67 8.54 -5.30
C LEU A 72 14.14 8.34 -5.69
N GLY A 73 14.84 9.40 -6.05
CA GLY A 73 16.30 9.39 -6.20
C GLY A 73 17.04 9.08 -4.90
N LEU A 74 16.59 9.61 -3.76
CA LEU A 74 17.13 9.25 -2.44
C LEU A 74 16.91 7.76 -2.14
N ALA A 75 15.73 7.24 -2.46
CA ALA A 75 15.42 5.82 -2.29
C ALA A 75 16.32 4.92 -3.14
N GLN A 76 16.48 5.24 -4.43
CA GLN A 76 17.43 4.56 -5.33
C GLN A 76 18.84 4.58 -4.75
N GLY A 77 19.29 5.73 -4.21
CA GLY A 77 20.63 5.93 -3.64
C GLY A 77 20.94 4.99 -2.47
N ILE A 78 19.94 4.49 -1.77
CA ILE A 78 20.10 3.51 -0.69
C ILE A 78 19.68 2.09 -1.08
N GLY A 79 19.36 1.84 -2.36
CA GLY A 79 19.04 0.53 -2.89
C GLY A 79 17.60 0.09 -2.69
N MET A 80 16.68 0.98 -2.31
CA MET A 80 15.25 0.69 -2.28
C MET A 80 14.75 0.50 -3.72
N ASN A 81 13.83 -0.46 -3.92
CA ASN A 81 13.32 -0.86 -5.23
C ASN A 81 11.79 -0.98 -5.28
N THR A 82 11.13 -0.62 -4.20
CA THR A 82 9.67 -0.55 -4.12
C THR A 82 9.23 0.59 -3.21
N MET A 83 8.01 1.10 -3.44
CA MET A 83 7.31 2.03 -2.55
C MET A 83 5.86 1.58 -2.38
N ARG A 84 5.31 1.69 -1.18
CA ARG A 84 3.88 1.52 -0.94
C ARG A 84 3.23 2.90 -0.96
N VAL A 85 2.26 3.10 -1.87
CA VAL A 85 1.74 4.42 -2.21
C VAL A 85 0.22 4.42 -2.17
N PHE A 86 -0.34 5.35 -1.41
CA PHE A 86 -1.77 5.42 -1.15
C PHE A 86 -2.49 6.23 -2.24
N LEU A 87 -3.54 5.65 -2.81
CA LEU A 87 -4.51 6.31 -3.68
C LEU A 87 -5.74 6.72 -2.87
N HIS A 88 -6.69 7.45 -3.50
CA HIS A 88 -7.92 7.84 -2.84
C HIS A 88 -9.10 7.89 -3.80
N ASP A 89 -10.25 7.35 -3.40
CA ASP A 89 -11.46 7.23 -4.22
C ASP A 89 -12.04 8.57 -4.68
N GLN A 90 -11.96 9.61 -3.85
CA GLN A 90 -12.47 10.94 -4.20
C GLN A 90 -11.74 11.56 -5.39
N LEU A 91 -10.46 11.25 -5.60
CA LEU A 91 -9.68 11.72 -6.74
C LEU A 91 -10.18 11.14 -8.06
N TRP A 92 -10.61 9.88 -8.02
CA TRP A 92 -11.27 9.24 -9.16
C TRP A 92 -12.62 9.87 -9.47
N VAL A 93 -13.43 10.17 -8.46
CA VAL A 93 -14.73 10.82 -8.65
C VAL A 93 -14.56 12.24 -9.21
N GLN A 94 -13.54 12.97 -8.75
CA GLN A 94 -13.28 14.36 -9.16
C GLN A 94 -12.80 14.46 -10.61
N ASP A 95 -11.77 13.70 -10.99
CA ASP A 95 -11.12 13.76 -12.31
C ASP A 95 -10.44 12.41 -12.64
N PRO A 96 -11.20 11.42 -13.12
CA PRO A 96 -10.64 10.09 -13.42
C PRO A 96 -9.48 10.15 -14.42
N ALA A 97 -9.62 10.94 -15.47
CA ALA A 97 -8.60 11.03 -16.51
C ALA A 97 -7.34 11.75 -16.02
N GLY A 98 -7.48 12.83 -15.26
CA GLY A 98 -6.34 13.53 -14.67
C GLY A 98 -5.64 12.69 -13.62
N PHE A 99 -6.39 11.95 -12.79
CA PHE A 99 -5.83 11.06 -11.81
C PHE A 99 -5.03 9.92 -12.47
N GLN A 100 -5.55 9.30 -13.52
CA GLN A 100 -4.81 8.30 -14.30
C GLN A 100 -3.52 8.87 -14.89
N ARG A 101 -3.55 10.11 -15.46
CA ARG A 101 -2.33 10.74 -15.98
C ARG A 101 -1.28 10.97 -14.88
N ARG A 102 -1.67 11.38 -13.68
CA ARG A 102 -0.75 11.57 -12.55
C ARG A 102 -0.17 10.23 -12.07
N ILE A 103 -0.97 9.17 -12.01
CA ILE A 103 -0.47 7.81 -11.73
C ILE A 103 0.53 7.37 -12.79
N ASP A 104 0.26 7.56 -14.08
CA ASP A 104 1.18 7.20 -15.17
C ASP A 104 2.49 8.01 -15.11
N GLN A 105 2.42 9.29 -14.78
CA GLN A 105 3.59 10.13 -14.56
C GLN A 105 4.41 9.65 -13.35
N TYR A 106 3.74 9.32 -12.24
CA TYR A 106 4.41 8.71 -11.07
C TYR A 106 5.13 7.41 -11.46
N LEU A 107 4.46 6.52 -12.19
CA LEU A 107 5.04 5.26 -12.67
C LEU A 107 6.25 5.48 -13.57
N THR A 108 6.23 6.53 -14.39
CA THR A 108 7.35 6.90 -15.25
C THR A 108 8.56 7.36 -14.43
N ILE A 109 8.34 8.21 -13.42
CA ILE A 109 9.38 8.66 -12.49
C ILE A 109 9.92 7.47 -11.69
N ALA A 110 9.04 6.68 -11.08
CA ALA A 110 9.42 5.53 -10.27
C ALA A 110 10.27 4.50 -11.07
N LYS A 111 9.87 4.24 -12.32
CA LYS A 111 10.64 3.37 -13.24
C LYS A 111 12.05 3.92 -13.50
N ALA A 112 12.22 5.24 -13.65
CA ALA A 112 13.53 5.86 -13.88
C ALA A 112 14.49 5.60 -12.69
N HIS A 113 13.94 5.45 -11.48
CA HIS A 113 14.68 5.11 -10.26
C HIS A 113 14.69 3.60 -9.94
N GLY A 114 14.20 2.75 -10.83
CA GLY A 114 14.15 1.30 -10.60
C GLY A 114 13.15 0.87 -9.53
N ILE A 115 12.14 1.69 -9.24
CA ILE A 115 11.14 1.50 -8.20
C ILE A 115 9.82 1.04 -8.82
N ARG A 116 9.20 0.03 -8.21
CA ARG A 116 7.87 -0.47 -8.57
C ARG A 116 6.91 -0.30 -7.38
N PRO A 117 5.85 0.51 -7.49
CA PRO A 117 4.92 0.73 -6.39
C PRO A 117 3.99 -0.45 -6.12
N LEU A 118 3.71 -0.67 -4.84
CA LEU A 118 2.52 -1.36 -4.33
C LEU A 118 1.49 -0.29 -4.02
N PHE A 119 0.44 -0.18 -4.84
CA PHE A 119 -0.61 0.83 -4.64
C PHE A 119 -1.65 0.37 -3.64
N VAL A 120 -2.00 1.25 -2.69
CA VAL A 120 -3.07 1.06 -1.71
C VAL A 120 -4.32 1.77 -2.20
N LEU A 121 -5.46 1.05 -2.28
CA LEU A 121 -6.70 1.63 -2.81
C LEU A 121 -7.55 2.31 -1.74
N PHE A 122 -7.71 1.67 -0.57
CA PHE A 122 -8.51 2.16 0.54
C PHE A 122 -7.71 2.16 1.85
N ASP A 123 -8.17 2.97 2.79
CA ASP A 123 -7.49 3.15 4.07
C ASP A 123 -8.48 3.42 5.20
N SER A 124 -8.28 2.77 6.36
CA SER A 124 -9.10 2.98 7.55
C SER A 124 -8.46 3.89 8.59
N CYS A 125 -7.29 4.49 8.30
CA CYS A 125 -6.53 5.26 9.28
C CYS A 125 -6.95 6.74 9.32
N TRP A 126 -7.02 7.27 10.52
CA TRP A 126 -7.16 8.66 10.93
C TRP A 126 -8.52 9.29 10.59
N ASP A 127 -8.53 10.46 9.92
CA ASP A 127 -9.74 11.28 9.78
C ASP A 127 -10.81 10.58 8.93
N PRO A 128 -12.00 10.27 9.50
CA PRO A 128 -13.08 9.60 8.79
C PRO A 128 -13.88 10.49 7.83
N ASP A 129 -13.57 11.79 7.75
CA ASP A 129 -14.29 12.76 6.92
C ASP A 129 -13.37 13.42 5.87
N PRO A 130 -12.88 12.64 4.88
CA PRO A 130 -11.98 13.15 3.83
C PRO A 130 -12.67 14.21 2.98
N LYS A 131 -11.95 15.30 2.66
CA LYS A 131 -12.45 16.41 1.83
C LYS A 131 -11.45 16.79 0.75
N LEU A 132 -11.92 16.87 -0.49
CA LEU A 132 -11.15 17.42 -1.60
C LEU A 132 -10.87 18.93 -1.39
N GLY A 133 -9.89 19.43 -2.13
CA GLY A 133 -9.46 20.81 -2.07
C GLY A 133 -8.27 21.03 -1.13
N PRO A 134 -8.01 22.28 -0.72
CA PRO A 134 -6.88 22.60 0.16
C PRO A 134 -6.95 21.80 1.46
N GLN A 135 -5.87 21.11 1.78
CA GLN A 135 -5.75 20.37 3.03
C GLN A 135 -5.29 21.34 4.14
N HIS A 136 -5.75 21.10 5.36
CA HIS A 136 -5.31 21.90 6.51
C HIS A 136 -3.81 21.70 6.78
N PRO A 137 -3.14 22.67 7.41
CA PRO A 137 -1.76 22.46 7.86
C PRO A 137 -1.70 21.36 8.93
N PRO A 138 -0.56 20.67 9.08
CA PRO A 138 -0.40 19.70 10.15
C PRO A 138 -0.60 20.36 11.52
N ILE A 139 -1.19 19.64 12.46
CA ILE A 139 -1.24 20.08 13.86
C ILE A 139 0.20 20.08 14.37
N PRO A 140 0.73 21.21 14.84
CA PRO A 140 2.13 21.28 15.27
C PRO A 140 2.45 20.24 16.36
N GLY A 141 3.52 19.47 16.13
CA GLY A 141 3.98 18.48 17.10
C GLY A 141 3.14 17.22 17.20
N VAL A 142 2.22 16.94 16.23
CA VAL A 142 1.35 15.76 16.23
C VAL A 142 1.60 14.89 15.01
N HIS A 143 1.88 13.61 15.26
CA HIS A 143 2.12 12.58 14.26
C HIS A 143 0.96 12.44 13.29
N ASN A 144 1.23 12.52 12.00
CA ASN A 144 0.32 12.19 10.89
C ASN A 144 -1.11 12.79 11.02
N SER A 145 -1.19 14.01 11.55
CA SER A 145 -2.44 14.64 11.98
C SER A 145 -3.36 15.09 10.84
N GLY A 146 -2.92 15.03 9.59
CA GLY A 146 -3.73 15.37 8.43
C GLY A 146 -4.07 14.19 7.53
N TRP A 147 -3.75 12.95 7.94
CA TRP A 147 -4.06 11.77 7.17
C TRP A 147 -5.56 11.48 7.17
N VAL A 148 -6.11 11.00 6.05
CA VAL A 148 -7.55 10.82 5.86
C VAL A 148 -7.89 9.39 5.43
N GLN A 149 -9.07 8.93 5.81
CA GLN A 149 -9.59 7.63 5.38
C GLN A 149 -10.09 7.67 3.93
N GLY A 150 -10.01 6.55 3.26
CA GLY A 150 -10.66 6.29 1.98
C GLY A 150 -11.23 4.86 1.95
N PRO A 151 -12.57 4.69 1.81
CA PRO A 151 -13.60 5.71 1.85
C PRO A 151 -13.82 6.24 3.28
N GLY A 152 -14.33 7.48 3.38
CA GLY A 152 -14.74 8.01 4.68
C GLY A 152 -15.98 7.31 5.24
N MET A 153 -16.26 7.52 6.56
CA MET A 153 -17.36 6.85 7.27
C MET A 153 -18.74 7.08 6.64
N ALA A 154 -19.01 8.28 6.11
CA ALA A 154 -20.26 8.54 5.41
C ALA A 154 -20.45 7.62 4.20
N GLY A 155 -19.38 7.41 3.43
CA GLY A 155 -19.38 6.51 2.27
C GLY A 155 -19.52 5.03 2.65
N LEU A 156 -18.90 4.61 3.75
CA LEU A 156 -19.04 3.24 4.27
C LEU A 156 -20.49 2.94 4.71
N ARG A 157 -21.15 3.87 5.37
CA ARG A 157 -22.52 3.71 5.85
C ARG A 157 -23.55 3.71 4.72
N ASP A 158 -23.27 4.42 3.64
CA ASP A 158 -24.17 4.52 2.49
C ASP A 158 -23.95 3.38 1.49
N ARG A 159 -24.46 2.19 1.84
CA ARG A 159 -24.30 0.99 1.02
C ARG A 159 -24.91 1.12 -0.37
N ALA A 160 -25.93 1.95 -0.56
CA ALA A 160 -26.56 2.18 -1.85
C ALA A 160 -25.58 2.82 -2.86
N ASN A 161 -24.59 3.57 -2.35
CA ASN A 161 -23.56 4.23 -3.15
C ASN A 161 -22.26 3.41 -3.30
N TRP A 162 -22.16 2.19 -2.77
CA TRP A 162 -20.98 1.34 -2.97
C TRP A 162 -20.64 1.06 -4.44
N PRO A 163 -21.58 1.04 -5.40
CA PRO A 163 -21.23 0.94 -6.82
C PRO A 163 -20.22 1.97 -7.34
N LYS A 164 -20.15 3.17 -6.75
CA LYS A 164 -19.14 4.18 -7.10
C LYS A 164 -17.72 3.71 -6.77
N TYR A 165 -17.55 2.99 -5.65
CA TYR A 165 -16.25 2.43 -5.24
C TYR A 165 -15.84 1.26 -6.13
N ARG A 166 -16.81 0.45 -6.59
CA ARG A 166 -16.55 -0.53 -7.65
C ARG A 166 -16.00 0.13 -8.91
N THR A 167 -16.62 1.24 -9.33
CA THR A 167 -16.16 2.00 -10.51
C THR A 167 -14.73 2.52 -10.31
N TYR A 168 -14.39 3.01 -9.11
CA TYR A 168 -13.03 3.42 -8.76
C TYR A 168 -12.06 2.24 -8.83
N VAL A 169 -12.33 1.15 -8.13
CA VAL A 169 -11.45 -0.03 -8.07
C VAL A 169 -11.21 -0.61 -9.46
N GLN A 170 -12.28 -0.85 -10.23
CA GLN A 170 -12.19 -1.42 -11.56
C GLN A 170 -11.57 -0.45 -12.56
N GLY A 171 -11.85 0.84 -12.42
CA GLY A 171 -11.31 1.87 -13.30
C GLY A 171 -9.80 2.06 -13.13
N VAL A 172 -9.32 2.16 -11.87
CA VAL A 172 -7.88 2.30 -11.58
C VAL A 172 -7.13 1.02 -11.96
N ILE A 173 -7.56 -0.13 -11.44
CA ILE A 173 -6.89 -1.40 -11.75
C ILE A 173 -6.96 -1.68 -13.25
N GLY A 174 -8.12 -1.53 -13.89
CA GLY A 174 -8.32 -1.81 -15.31
C GLY A 174 -7.43 -0.95 -16.22
N ALA A 175 -7.20 0.32 -15.85
CA ALA A 175 -6.30 1.20 -16.61
C ALA A 175 -4.83 0.73 -16.60
N PHE A 176 -4.42 0.00 -15.56
CA PHE A 176 -3.02 -0.41 -15.36
C PHE A 176 -2.85 -1.93 -15.13
N LYS A 177 -3.85 -2.74 -15.47
CA LYS A 177 -3.89 -4.18 -15.14
C LYS A 177 -2.70 -4.99 -15.65
N ASP A 178 -2.08 -4.57 -16.76
CA ASP A 178 -0.95 -5.25 -17.37
C ASP A 178 0.34 -4.43 -17.31
N ASP A 179 0.36 -3.35 -16.52
CA ASP A 179 1.51 -2.47 -16.44
C ASP A 179 2.63 -3.10 -15.59
N PRO A 180 3.79 -3.43 -16.20
CA PRO A 180 4.89 -4.08 -15.47
C PRO A 180 5.59 -3.15 -14.49
N ARG A 181 5.32 -1.84 -14.52
CA ARG A 181 5.84 -0.85 -13.56
C ARG A 181 5.20 -1.00 -12.19
N ILE A 182 4.04 -1.66 -12.06
CA ILE A 182 3.32 -1.86 -10.81
C ILE A 182 3.73 -3.20 -10.19
N LEU A 183 4.06 -3.18 -8.89
CA LEU A 183 4.39 -4.37 -8.12
C LEU A 183 3.13 -5.18 -7.75
N GLY A 184 2.09 -4.51 -7.28
CA GLY A 184 0.85 -5.13 -6.82
C GLY A 184 -0.17 -4.11 -6.36
N TRP A 185 -1.33 -4.61 -5.89
CA TRP A 185 -2.44 -3.82 -5.39
C TRP A 185 -2.76 -4.26 -3.96
N ASP A 186 -2.59 -3.35 -3.01
CA ASP A 186 -3.04 -3.47 -1.64
C ASP A 186 -4.45 -2.86 -1.56
N LEU A 187 -5.44 -3.71 -1.36
CA LEU A 187 -6.83 -3.31 -1.54
C LEU A 187 -7.35 -2.47 -0.38
N TRP A 188 -6.78 -2.64 0.81
CA TRP A 188 -7.20 -1.89 2.00
C TRP A 188 -6.11 -1.89 3.07
N ASN A 189 -5.69 -0.70 3.48
CA ASN A 189 -4.79 -0.51 4.62
C ASN A 189 -5.56 -0.61 5.93
N GLU A 190 -5.09 -1.47 6.83
CA GLU A 190 -5.57 -1.62 8.22
C GLU A 190 -7.11 -1.56 8.34
N PRO A 191 -7.86 -2.47 7.68
CA PRO A 191 -9.31 -2.36 7.52
C PRO A 191 -10.09 -2.33 8.85
N ASP A 192 -9.54 -2.88 9.92
CA ASP A 192 -10.11 -2.90 11.27
C ASP A 192 -9.50 -1.84 12.21
N ASN A 193 -8.76 -0.85 11.67
CA ASN A 193 -8.26 0.27 12.47
C ASN A 193 -9.42 1.13 12.99
N GLY A 194 -9.53 1.25 14.32
CA GLY A 194 -10.57 2.04 14.98
C GLY A 194 -10.40 3.54 14.83
N ALA A 195 -9.16 4.01 14.57
CA ALA A 195 -8.78 5.43 14.56
C ALA A 195 -9.36 6.18 15.78
N ASP A 196 -9.04 5.67 16.98
CA ASP A 196 -9.65 6.07 18.27
C ASP A 196 -9.52 7.58 18.59
N GLN A 197 -8.66 8.30 17.85
CA GLN A 197 -8.49 9.75 17.95
C GLN A 197 -9.69 10.52 17.39
N TYR A 198 -10.52 9.87 16.58
CA TYR A 198 -11.66 10.47 15.89
C TYR A 198 -12.99 9.84 16.33
N LYS A 199 -14.01 10.67 16.50
CA LYS A 199 -15.37 10.24 16.86
C LYS A 199 -16.15 9.77 15.63
N GLY A 200 -17.27 9.10 15.86
CA GLY A 200 -18.22 8.75 14.80
C GLY A 200 -17.84 7.52 14.00
N GLN A 201 -16.96 6.65 14.54
CA GLN A 201 -16.50 5.43 13.88
C GLN A 201 -17.12 4.14 14.42
N GLU A 202 -18.17 4.27 15.22
CA GLU A 202 -18.88 3.14 15.81
C GLU A 202 -19.43 2.22 14.70
N GLY A 203 -19.20 0.91 14.83
CA GLY A 203 -19.64 -0.09 13.85
C GLY A 203 -18.88 -0.09 12.53
N LYS A 204 -17.69 0.53 12.45
CA LYS A 204 -16.88 0.62 11.23
C LYS A 204 -16.38 -0.75 10.74
N GLU A 205 -15.78 -1.58 11.61
CA GLU A 205 -15.19 -2.86 11.21
C GLU A 205 -16.15 -3.76 10.43
N PRO A 206 -17.40 -4.02 10.86
CA PRO A 206 -18.32 -4.84 10.08
C PRO A 206 -18.66 -4.27 8.70
N LEU A 207 -18.69 -2.94 8.56
CA LEU A 207 -18.93 -2.28 7.28
C LEU A 207 -17.72 -2.44 6.35
N VAL A 208 -16.53 -2.18 6.86
CA VAL A 208 -15.28 -2.32 6.12
C VAL A 208 -15.07 -3.78 5.69
N ARG A 209 -15.28 -4.74 6.59
CA ARG A 209 -15.15 -6.17 6.28
C ARG A 209 -16.11 -6.62 5.18
N ALA A 210 -17.36 -6.15 5.24
CA ALA A 210 -18.36 -6.45 4.21
C ALA A 210 -17.98 -5.82 2.85
N MET A 211 -17.39 -4.62 2.85
CA MET A 211 -16.95 -3.94 1.63
C MET A 211 -15.66 -4.55 1.10
N LEU A 212 -14.67 -4.87 1.95
CA LEU A 212 -13.40 -5.47 1.54
C LEU A 212 -13.60 -6.79 0.79
N ALA A 213 -14.56 -7.61 1.22
CA ALA A 213 -14.92 -8.82 0.48
C ALA A 213 -15.33 -8.50 -0.97
N GLN A 214 -16.16 -7.48 -1.17
CA GLN A 214 -16.54 -7.02 -2.51
C GLN A 214 -15.39 -6.36 -3.26
N VAL A 215 -14.50 -5.63 -2.57
CA VAL A 215 -13.33 -5.00 -3.20
C VAL A 215 -12.41 -6.05 -3.81
N PHE A 216 -12.20 -7.19 -3.16
CA PHE A 216 -11.49 -8.32 -3.76
C PHE A 216 -12.16 -8.82 -5.04
N ASP A 217 -13.49 -8.95 -5.03
CA ASP A 217 -14.24 -9.38 -6.22
C ASP A 217 -14.16 -8.33 -7.35
N TRP A 218 -14.31 -7.06 -7.02
CA TRP A 218 -14.20 -5.96 -8.00
C TRP A 218 -12.80 -5.88 -8.61
N ALA A 219 -11.76 -6.03 -7.78
CA ALA A 219 -10.39 -6.04 -8.23
C ALA A 219 -10.07 -7.22 -9.14
N ARG A 220 -10.58 -8.42 -8.81
CA ARG A 220 -10.44 -9.62 -9.66
C ARG A 220 -11.16 -9.48 -10.99
N ALA A 221 -12.34 -8.85 -10.99
CA ALA A 221 -13.10 -8.59 -12.22
C ALA A 221 -12.39 -7.63 -13.18
N ALA A 222 -11.42 -6.84 -12.71
CA ALA A 222 -10.55 -6.04 -13.57
C ALA A 222 -9.38 -6.85 -14.18
N GLU A 223 -9.21 -8.11 -13.78
CA GLU A 223 -8.22 -9.07 -14.30
C GLU A 223 -6.75 -8.58 -14.28
N PRO A 224 -6.24 -8.02 -13.15
CA PRO A 224 -4.86 -7.56 -13.12
C PRO A 224 -3.88 -8.72 -13.21
N SER A 225 -2.77 -8.51 -13.93
CA SER A 225 -1.62 -9.42 -13.95
C SER A 225 -0.75 -9.31 -12.68
N GLN A 226 -0.99 -8.31 -11.84
CA GLN A 226 -0.32 -8.09 -10.57
C GLN A 226 -1.08 -8.79 -9.42
N PRO A 227 -0.41 -9.12 -8.29
CA PRO A 227 -1.06 -9.71 -7.13
C PRO A 227 -1.97 -8.71 -6.41
N LEU A 228 -3.03 -9.25 -5.79
CA LEU A 228 -3.94 -8.55 -4.90
C LEU A 228 -3.67 -8.96 -3.46
N THR A 229 -3.70 -8.00 -2.53
CA THR A 229 -3.50 -8.25 -1.11
C THR A 229 -4.29 -7.29 -0.23
N SER A 230 -4.40 -7.59 1.05
CA SER A 230 -4.73 -6.68 2.15
C SER A 230 -4.09 -7.25 3.41
N GLY A 231 -3.32 -6.43 4.13
CA GLY A 231 -2.42 -6.88 5.18
C GLY A 231 -3.08 -7.05 6.55
N VAL A 232 -2.74 -8.13 7.26
CA VAL A 232 -3.08 -8.30 8.66
C VAL A 232 -2.13 -7.50 9.55
N TRP A 233 -2.61 -6.96 10.69
CA TRP A 233 -1.78 -6.13 11.57
C TRP A 233 -2.12 -6.28 13.05
N GLN A 234 -3.36 -6.62 13.39
CA GLN A 234 -3.79 -6.85 14.76
C GLN A 234 -3.71 -8.33 15.15
N GLY A 235 -3.81 -8.60 16.44
CA GLY A 235 -3.85 -9.98 16.96
C GLY A 235 -2.47 -10.63 17.14
N ASN A 236 -2.51 -11.89 17.58
CA ASN A 236 -1.30 -12.62 17.96
C ASN A 236 -1.18 -14.01 17.32
N ASP A 237 -2.19 -14.47 16.59
CA ASP A 237 -2.22 -15.81 16.00
C ASP A 237 -2.70 -15.74 14.54
N TRP A 238 -1.74 -15.67 13.65
CA TRP A 238 -1.96 -15.67 12.19
C TRP A 238 -1.59 -17.02 11.55
N THR A 239 -1.55 -18.10 12.35
CA THR A 239 -1.31 -19.43 11.79
C THR A 239 -2.48 -19.92 10.95
N PRO A 240 -2.27 -20.77 9.92
CA PRO A 240 -3.35 -21.42 9.22
C PRO A 240 -4.27 -22.20 10.19
N GLY A 241 -5.56 -21.86 10.18
CA GLY A 241 -6.53 -22.42 11.13
C GLY A 241 -6.46 -21.83 12.54
N GLY A 242 -5.64 -20.81 12.77
CA GLY A 242 -5.52 -20.10 14.05
C GLY A 242 -6.75 -19.30 14.45
N LYS A 243 -6.67 -18.64 15.62
CA LYS A 243 -7.77 -17.90 16.25
C LYS A 243 -7.85 -16.42 15.82
N GLY A 244 -7.31 -16.06 14.66
CA GLY A 244 -7.39 -14.70 14.12
C GLY A 244 -8.83 -14.18 14.02
N SER A 245 -8.99 -12.86 13.91
CA SER A 245 -10.28 -12.19 13.77
C SER A 245 -11.02 -12.60 12.47
N ALA A 246 -12.27 -12.23 12.32
CA ALA A 246 -12.98 -12.42 11.05
C ALA A 246 -12.35 -11.62 9.91
N MET A 247 -11.76 -10.46 10.23
CA MET A 247 -11.00 -9.62 9.29
C MET A 247 -9.70 -10.32 8.86
N ASP A 248 -8.88 -10.81 9.82
CA ASP A 248 -7.65 -11.56 9.51
C ASP A 248 -7.93 -12.75 8.58
N ARG A 249 -8.97 -13.52 8.89
CA ARG A 249 -9.35 -14.67 8.06
C ARG A 249 -9.73 -14.25 6.63
N LEU A 250 -10.47 -13.15 6.46
CA LEU A 250 -10.82 -12.62 5.15
C LEU A 250 -9.56 -12.21 4.37
N GLN A 251 -8.70 -11.41 4.98
CA GLN A 251 -7.46 -10.91 4.37
C GLN A 251 -6.55 -12.08 3.95
N LEU A 252 -6.27 -13.01 4.86
CA LEU A 252 -5.40 -14.16 4.60
C LEU A 252 -6.00 -15.14 3.58
N ALA A 253 -7.33 -15.32 3.58
CA ALA A 253 -8.00 -16.21 2.64
C ALA A 253 -8.09 -15.63 1.22
N GLN A 254 -8.15 -14.31 1.07
CA GLN A 254 -8.37 -13.65 -0.21
C GLN A 254 -7.10 -13.18 -0.90
N SER A 255 -6.03 -12.90 -0.17
CA SER A 255 -4.79 -12.34 -0.72
C SER A 255 -4.00 -13.32 -1.56
N ASP A 256 -3.50 -12.88 -2.71
CA ASP A 256 -2.60 -13.65 -3.59
C ASP A 256 -1.23 -13.84 -2.93
N VAL A 257 -0.71 -12.78 -2.30
CA VAL A 257 0.50 -12.75 -1.48
C VAL A 257 0.13 -12.26 -0.09
N ILE A 258 0.82 -12.73 0.94
CA ILE A 258 0.52 -12.34 2.33
C ILE A 258 1.23 -11.03 2.65
N THR A 259 0.46 -10.04 3.09
CA THR A 259 1.03 -8.79 3.63
C THR A 259 0.67 -8.65 5.11
N PHE A 260 1.53 -7.96 5.87
CA PHE A 260 1.30 -7.71 7.29
C PHE A 260 2.04 -6.47 7.76
N HIS A 261 1.60 -5.92 8.91
CA HIS A 261 2.30 -4.85 9.62
C HIS A 261 2.84 -5.37 10.95
N ASP A 262 4.03 -4.92 11.33
CA ASP A 262 4.62 -5.27 12.61
C ASP A 262 5.58 -4.20 13.14
N TYR A 263 5.17 -3.52 14.19
CA TYR A 263 5.98 -2.54 14.91
C TYR A 263 6.54 -3.07 16.23
N SER A 264 6.68 -4.39 16.34
CA SER A 264 7.16 -5.06 17.54
C SER A 264 8.68 -5.24 17.52
N TRP A 265 9.20 -5.75 18.65
CA TRP A 265 10.58 -6.20 18.78
C TRP A 265 10.91 -7.34 17.80
N PRO A 266 12.19 -7.53 17.43
CA PRO A 266 12.62 -8.50 16.41
C PRO A 266 12.15 -9.93 16.65
N GLU A 267 12.08 -10.37 17.91
CA GLU A 267 11.65 -11.72 18.28
C GLU A 267 10.17 -11.95 17.98
N THR A 268 9.35 -10.94 18.18
CA THR A 268 7.92 -10.98 17.81
C THR A 268 7.75 -10.95 16.32
N PHE A 269 8.48 -10.08 15.62
CA PHE A 269 8.51 -10.02 14.17
C PHE A 269 8.86 -11.39 13.56
N GLU A 270 9.95 -12.03 14.03
CA GLU A 270 10.35 -13.35 13.53
C GLU A 270 9.28 -14.42 13.80
N ARG A 271 8.65 -14.40 14.99
CA ARG A 271 7.54 -15.32 15.30
C ARG A 271 6.36 -15.15 14.33
N ARG A 272 5.96 -13.91 14.01
CA ARG A 272 4.89 -13.61 13.05
C ARG A 272 5.24 -14.07 11.64
N VAL A 273 6.47 -13.84 11.20
CA VAL A 273 6.96 -14.37 9.91
C VAL A 273 6.81 -15.90 9.87
N LYS A 274 7.22 -16.62 10.92
CA LYS A 274 7.08 -18.07 11.00
C LYS A 274 5.62 -18.55 10.95
N GLN A 275 4.70 -17.84 11.60
CA GLN A 275 3.27 -18.12 11.51
C GLN A 275 2.76 -18.01 10.07
N LEU A 276 3.11 -16.92 9.39
CA LEU A 276 2.66 -16.64 8.02
C LEU A 276 3.28 -17.56 6.97
N GLN A 277 4.47 -18.12 7.23
CA GLN A 277 5.06 -19.13 6.34
C GLN A 277 4.17 -20.37 6.14
N GLY A 278 3.31 -20.68 7.10
CA GLY A 278 2.35 -21.79 7.02
C GLY A 278 1.34 -21.65 5.85
N TYR A 279 1.17 -20.46 5.26
CA TYR A 279 0.32 -20.27 4.09
C TYR A 279 1.00 -20.64 2.76
N ASN A 280 2.28 -20.98 2.75
CA ASN A 280 3.06 -21.29 1.54
C ASN A 280 3.02 -20.20 0.44
N ARG A 281 2.87 -18.94 0.83
CA ARG A 281 2.81 -17.79 -0.08
C ARG A 281 3.93 -16.80 0.22
N PRO A 282 4.34 -15.97 -0.75
CA PRO A 282 5.24 -14.86 -0.49
C PRO A 282 4.72 -13.96 0.64
N ILE A 283 5.63 -13.45 1.46
CA ILE A 283 5.32 -12.62 2.63
C ILE A 283 5.97 -11.25 2.43
N LEU A 284 5.18 -10.19 2.62
CA LEU A 284 5.62 -8.81 2.56
C LEU A 284 5.22 -8.11 3.87
N CYS A 285 6.17 -7.59 4.62
CA CYS A 285 5.91 -6.66 5.71
C CYS A 285 5.74 -5.25 5.11
N THR A 286 4.50 -4.80 5.03
CA THR A 286 4.15 -3.55 4.36
C THR A 286 4.18 -2.34 5.27
N GLU A 287 4.33 -2.55 6.59
CA GLU A 287 4.68 -1.51 7.56
C GLU A 287 5.49 -2.10 8.73
N TYR A 288 6.55 -1.41 9.07
CA TYR A 288 7.37 -1.66 10.24
C TYR A 288 8.21 -0.41 10.53
N MET A 289 9.07 -0.49 11.49
CA MET A 289 10.02 0.53 11.93
C MET A 289 9.35 1.68 12.70
N ALA A 290 9.38 1.53 14.00
CA ALA A 290 9.01 2.53 14.99
C ALA A 290 10.08 2.48 16.09
N ARG A 291 11.12 3.32 15.99
CA ARG A 291 12.33 3.21 16.81
C ARG A 291 12.04 3.20 18.30
N GLY A 292 11.10 4.03 18.75
CA GLY A 292 10.68 4.08 20.15
C GLY A 292 10.02 2.81 20.67
N ASN A 293 9.50 1.95 19.77
CA ASN A 293 8.85 0.67 20.12
C ASN A 293 9.81 -0.53 19.98
N GLY A 294 11.06 -0.32 19.61
CA GLY A 294 12.02 -1.39 19.38
C GLY A 294 11.95 -2.05 18.01
N SER A 295 11.05 -1.62 17.14
CA SER A 295 11.03 -2.01 15.73
C SER A 295 12.02 -1.14 14.95
N THR A 296 13.18 -1.67 14.62
CA THR A 296 14.30 -0.93 14.02
C THR A 296 14.80 -1.62 12.76
N PHE A 297 15.56 -0.89 11.93
CA PHE A 297 16.14 -1.45 10.71
C PHE A 297 17.13 -2.59 11.01
N ASP A 298 18.01 -2.40 11.97
CA ASP A 298 19.01 -3.38 12.36
C ASP A 298 18.42 -4.61 13.06
N GLY A 299 17.30 -4.45 13.75
CA GLY A 299 16.56 -5.56 14.36
C GLY A 299 15.77 -6.39 13.33
N SER A 300 15.05 -5.73 12.42
CA SER A 300 14.07 -6.41 11.56
C SER A 300 14.62 -6.83 10.19
N LEU A 301 15.43 -5.97 9.53
CA LEU A 301 15.88 -6.23 8.14
C LEU A 301 16.73 -7.50 7.99
N PRO A 302 17.68 -7.84 8.90
CA PRO A 302 18.44 -9.08 8.78
C PRO A 302 17.57 -10.32 8.88
N ILE A 303 16.55 -10.31 9.75
CA ILE A 303 15.57 -11.39 9.89
C ILE A 303 14.78 -11.52 8.58
N ALA A 304 14.19 -10.41 8.11
CA ALA A 304 13.41 -10.38 6.88
C ALA A 304 14.23 -10.88 5.67
N LYS A 305 15.48 -10.45 5.54
CA LYS A 305 16.38 -10.90 4.48
C LYS A 305 16.61 -12.41 4.52
N ARG A 306 16.82 -12.99 5.72
CA ARG A 306 17.01 -14.43 5.94
C ARG A 306 15.80 -15.24 5.49
N TYR A 307 14.59 -14.76 5.81
CA TYR A 307 13.33 -15.42 5.45
C TYR A 307 12.80 -15.01 4.07
N ASN A 308 13.54 -14.17 3.33
CA ASN A 308 13.11 -13.62 2.04
C ASN A 308 11.75 -12.91 2.12
N VAL A 309 11.52 -12.14 3.18
CA VAL A 309 10.35 -11.27 3.38
C VAL A 309 10.63 -9.91 2.77
N ALA A 310 9.72 -9.39 1.95
CA ALA A 310 9.79 -8.01 1.47
C ALA A 310 9.53 -7.03 2.61
N MET A 311 10.17 -5.86 2.60
CA MET A 311 10.10 -4.90 3.71
C MET A 311 9.81 -3.48 3.22
N MET A 312 8.78 -2.84 3.77
CA MET A 312 8.42 -1.44 3.50
C MET A 312 8.22 -0.74 4.84
N ASN A 313 9.16 0.12 5.23
CA ASN A 313 9.01 0.86 6.49
C ASN A 313 7.97 1.98 6.37
N TRP A 314 7.40 2.39 7.49
CA TRP A 314 6.58 3.60 7.57
C TRP A 314 7.50 4.82 7.70
N GLY A 315 7.16 5.92 6.94
CA GLY A 315 7.94 7.15 6.92
C GLY A 315 9.21 7.09 6.07
N PHE A 316 9.43 8.12 5.24
CA PHE A 316 10.55 8.16 4.31
C PHE A 316 11.34 9.47 4.39
N VAL A 317 10.75 10.59 3.97
CA VAL A 317 11.35 11.93 4.08
C VAL A 317 10.49 12.78 5.00
N ASP A 318 11.11 13.39 5.99
CA ASP A 318 10.41 14.26 6.93
C ASP A 318 9.75 15.44 6.22
N GLY A 319 8.46 15.65 6.54
CA GLY A 319 7.65 16.65 5.89
C GLY A 319 6.34 16.94 6.62
N ARG A 320 5.32 17.26 5.84
CA ARG A 320 4.00 17.67 6.34
C ARG A 320 3.27 16.58 7.13
N THR A 321 3.57 15.31 6.91
CA THR A 321 3.02 14.18 7.69
C THR A 321 3.51 14.15 9.13
N GLN A 322 4.69 14.74 9.44
CA GLN A 322 5.30 14.71 10.76
C GLN A 322 5.45 13.30 11.36
N THR A 323 5.66 12.27 10.52
CA THR A 323 5.77 10.87 10.99
C THR A 323 7.10 10.60 11.74
N ARG A 324 8.02 11.59 11.80
CA ARG A 324 9.15 11.55 12.73
C ARG A 324 8.74 11.57 14.21
N LEU A 325 7.53 12.07 14.49
CA LEU A 325 7.00 12.19 15.86
C LEU A 325 6.41 10.84 16.33
N PRO A 326 6.51 10.52 17.63
CA PRO A 326 5.89 9.32 18.19
C PRO A 326 4.35 9.38 18.19
N TRP A 327 3.70 8.22 18.28
CA TRP A 327 2.23 8.14 18.33
C TRP A 327 1.61 8.77 19.58
N ASP A 328 2.35 8.82 20.70
CA ASP A 328 1.89 9.49 21.93
C ASP A 328 1.73 11.01 21.76
N SER A 329 2.27 11.59 20.68
CA SER A 329 2.08 12.99 20.30
C SER A 329 0.61 13.40 20.16
N TRP A 330 -0.28 12.46 19.88
CA TRP A 330 -1.73 12.70 19.91
C TRP A 330 -2.28 13.03 21.31
N LYS A 331 -1.57 12.62 22.36
CA LYS A 331 -1.88 12.95 23.76
C LYS A 331 -0.99 14.05 24.31
N ARG A 332 0.25 14.11 23.82
CA ARG A 332 1.29 15.03 24.28
C ARG A 332 2.08 15.57 23.08
N PRO A 333 1.58 16.64 22.42
CA PRO A 333 2.23 17.20 21.23
C PRO A 333 3.67 17.67 21.49
N TYR A 334 4.57 17.38 20.55
CA TYR A 334 5.98 17.80 20.56
C TYR A 334 6.12 19.18 19.91
N VAL A 335 5.67 20.24 20.60
CA VAL A 335 5.66 21.62 20.06
C VAL A 335 6.92 22.39 20.46
N LEU A 336 7.44 22.16 21.67
CA LEU A 336 8.56 22.92 22.24
C LEU A 336 9.89 22.21 22.06
N GLU A 337 9.88 20.90 21.96
CA GLU A 337 11.07 20.06 21.87
C GLU A 337 10.85 18.96 20.84
N GLU A 338 11.87 18.65 20.06
CA GLU A 338 11.87 17.47 19.18
C GLU A 338 11.96 16.19 20.02
N PRO A 339 11.39 15.06 19.56
CA PRO A 339 11.58 13.79 20.25
C PRO A 339 13.06 13.39 20.25
N THR A 340 13.53 12.81 21.33
CA THR A 340 14.93 12.33 21.46
C THR A 340 15.32 11.38 20.35
N ILE A 341 14.35 10.59 19.86
CA ILE A 341 14.51 9.65 18.75
C ILE A 341 13.35 9.85 17.78
N TRP A 342 13.67 10.08 16.51
CA TRP A 342 12.66 10.09 15.45
C TRP A 342 12.00 8.72 15.30
N PHE A 343 10.69 8.73 15.21
CA PHE A 343 9.93 7.49 15.29
C PHE A 343 10.04 6.66 14.01
N HIS A 344 9.84 7.29 12.83
CA HIS A 344 9.82 6.56 11.56
C HIS A 344 10.88 7.04 10.56
N GLU A 345 10.90 8.25 10.13
CA GLU A 345 11.61 8.78 8.95
C GLU A 345 13.04 8.29 8.72
N VAL A 346 13.41 8.13 7.44
CA VAL A 346 14.74 7.74 6.99
C VAL A 346 15.62 8.96 6.70
N PHE A 347 15.01 9.96 6.04
CA PHE A 347 15.69 11.21 5.65
C PHE A 347 15.06 12.41 6.33
N ARG A 348 15.91 13.43 6.56
CA ARG A 348 15.45 14.78 6.90
C ARG A 348 14.81 15.45 5.68
N GLY A 349 14.07 16.53 5.87
CA GLY A 349 13.44 17.28 4.80
C GLY A 349 14.42 17.88 3.76
N ASP A 350 15.70 17.99 4.11
CA ASP A 350 16.77 18.41 3.20
C ASP A 350 17.43 17.24 2.42
N GLY A 351 16.94 16.01 2.62
CA GLY A 351 17.46 14.81 1.97
C GLY A 351 18.67 14.18 2.65
N THR A 352 19.14 14.72 3.78
CA THR A 352 20.21 14.08 4.55
C THR A 352 19.67 12.90 5.38
N PRO A 353 20.39 11.78 5.50
CA PRO A 353 19.94 10.68 6.36
C PRO A 353 19.73 11.11 7.81
N TYR A 354 18.62 10.67 8.42
CA TYR A 354 18.46 10.83 9.88
C TYR A 354 19.59 10.10 10.62
N ARG A 355 19.88 8.85 10.22
CA ARG A 355 21.01 8.07 10.70
C ARG A 355 21.74 7.40 9.55
N GLN A 356 22.99 7.79 9.31
CA GLN A 356 23.81 7.23 8.22
C GLN A 356 23.93 5.70 8.31
N ALA A 357 24.11 5.15 9.51
CA ALA A 357 24.24 3.71 9.72
C ALA A 357 23.01 2.91 9.24
N GLU A 358 21.80 3.47 9.33
CA GLU A 358 20.57 2.83 8.87
C GLU A 358 20.50 2.78 7.34
N THR A 359 20.81 3.88 6.66
CA THR A 359 20.86 3.93 5.18
C THR A 359 21.96 3.03 4.62
N ASP A 360 23.11 2.94 5.30
CA ASP A 360 24.18 2.03 4.91
C ASP A 360 23.78 0.56 5.10
N LEU A 361 23.04 0.24 6.17
CA LEU A 361 22.50 -1.10 6.40
C LEU A 361 21.51 -1.48 5.31
N ILE A 362 20.54 -0.61 4.99
CA ILE A 362 19.57 -0.82 3.92
C ILE A 362 20.30 -1.11 2.61
N ARG A 363 21.27 -0.27 2.24
CA ARG A 363 22.07 -0.43 1.00
C ARG A 363 22.81 -1.76 0.97
N ARG A 364 23.49 -2.15 2.06
CA ARG A 364 24.22 -3.43 2.13
C ARG A 364 23.29 -4.63 1.95
N LEU A 365 22.13 -4.61 2.60
CA LEU A 365 21.16 -5.70 2.50
C LEU A 365 20.46 -5.74 1.14
N ALA A 366 20.13 -4.58 0.56
CA ALA A 366 19.49 -4.49 -0.75
C ALA A 366 20.37 -5.06 -1.87
N THR A 367 21.69 -4.78 -1.82
CA THR A 367 22.64 -5.23 -2.84
C THR A 367 23.11 -6.68 -2.67
N ALA A 368 22.91 -7.27 -1.49
CA ALA A 368 23.25 -8.68 -1.26
C ALA A 368 22.27 -9.63 -1.97
N PRO A 369 22.71 -10.85 -2.38
CA PRO A 369 21.84 -11.86 -2.94
C PRO A 369 20.63 -12.18 -2.03
N LYS A 370 19.53 -12.66 -2.60
CA LYS A 370 18.37 -13.12 -1.82
C LYS A 370 18.79 -14.14 -0.76
N GLY A 371 18.23 -14.01 0.45
CA GLY A 371 18.52 -14.94 1.55
C GLY A 371 19.90 -14.81 2.20
N VAL A 372 20.78 -13.98 1.65
CA VAL A 372 22.12 -13.77 2.20
C VAL A 372 22.14 -12.51 3.06
N VAL A 373 22.47 -12.68 4.33
CA VAL A 373 22.70 -11.57 5.28
C VAL A 373 24.22 -11.36 5.36
N PRO A 374 24.76 -10.24 4.82
CA PRO A 374 26.17 -9.92 4.94
C PRO A 374 26.59 -9.77 6.42
N ALA A 375 27.77 -10.25 6.76
CA ALA A 375 28.33 -10.02 8.11
C ALA A 375 28.41 -8.51 8.41
N VAL A 376 28.02 -8.16 9.63
CA VAL A 376 28.22 -6.79 10.15
C VAL A 376 29.74 -6.68 10.43
N ARG A 377 30.45 -5.87 9.66
CA ARG A 377 31.85 -5.53 9.96
C ARG A 377 31.91 -4.36 10.91
#